data_ff6a3760c49a1eaeef06140ef463fc39
#
_entry.id   ff6a3760c49a1eaeef06140ef463fc39
#
_cell.length_a   1.000
_cell.length_b   1.000
_cell.length_c   1.000
_cell.angle_alpha   90.00
_cell.angle_beta   90.00
_cell.angle_gamma   90.00
#
_symmetry.space_group_name_H-M   'P 1'
#
loop_
_entity.id
_entity.type
_entity.pdbx_description
1 polymer ?
#
loop_
_entity_poly.entity_id
_entity_poly.type
_entity_poly.pdbx_seq_one_letter_code
_entity_poly.pdbx_strand_id
1 'polypeptide(L)'
;MRASIIIPTYNRLQDLQRVVEAVRGQTVPEWIEFELVVVDDGSDDGTWEWLSSQSGEPGVVAVRQENAGPASARNRGVEAARGRIVVFLGDDTVPEPGWLVAHLEEHRLFGGSGPVAVLGYTSFPPAVDSPFLRFINEYGAQFGYLLIEDPCSLPFNFFYTSNISLPRSQLERFKGFREDFPAAAWEDIEFAYRAVAEGLRIRYQPRARTIHHHCVQPRTFCRRQRTSGHSAAIFAELHPELEDFLGVARLGRPIAFRRLHRLALGLLVGLGERIEGVVPTRVYQSFLDQCYLVGLAEGLHSL
;
A
#
# COMPACT_ATOMS: atom_id res chain seq x y z
N MET A 1 10.86 10.48 -20.77
CA MET A 1 9.54 10.09 -20.19
C MET A 1 9.31 10.93 -18.96
N ARG A 2 8.15 11.57 -18.81
CA ARG A 2 7.84 12.37 -17.62
C ARG A 2 7.01 11.58 -16.61
N ALA A 3 7.46 11.54 -15.36
CA ALA A 3 6.80 10.89 -14.24
C ALA A 3 6.45 11.88 -13.12
N SER A 4 5.38 11.61 -12.37
CA SER A 4 5.06 12.28 -11.11
C SER A 4 5.09 11.25 -9.99
N ILE A 5 5.96 11.45 -9.01
CA ILE A 5 6.02 10.64 -7.81
C ILE A 5 5.07 11.27 -6.80
N ILE A 6 4.04 10.53 -6.38
CA ILE A 6 3.00 11.01 -5.46
C ILE A 6 3.19 10.36 -4.10
N ILE A 7 3.35 11.20 -3.07
CA ILE A 7 3.50 10.79 -1.68
C ILE A 7 2.38 11.44 -0.85
N PRO A 8 1.33 10.69 -0.47
CA PRO A 8 0.40 11.16 0.56
C PRO A 8 1.06 11.03 1.92
N THR A 9 0.84 12.00 2.82
CA THR A 9 1.40 11.98 4.17
C THR A 9 0.42 12.56 5.19
N TYR A 10 0.47 12.03 6.42
CA TYR A 10 -0.27 12.54 7.57
C TYR A 10 0.48 12.24 8.87
N ASN A 11 0.93 13.30 9.56
CA ASN A 11 1.64 13.23 10.86
C ASN A 11 2.86 12.28 10.84
N ARG A 12 3.76 12.43 9.83
CA ARG A 12 4.96 11.61 9.63
C ARG A 12 6.16 12.39 9.12
N LEU A 13 6.39 13.58 9.67
CA LEU A 13 7.45 14.48 9.21
C LEU A 13 8.80 13.79 9.04
N GLN A 14 9.26 13.04 10.04
CA GLN A 14 10.60 12.43 10.02
C GLN A 14 10.74 11.33 8.96
N ASP A 15 9.69 10.53 8.75
CA ASP A 15 9.69 9.49 7.73
C ASP A 15 9.63 10.11 6.33
N LEU A 16 8.74 11.08 6.14
CA LEU A 16 8.62 11.83 4.90
C LEU A 16 9.95 12.49 4.47
N GLN A 17 10.67 13.11 5.41
CA GLN A 17 11.97 13.74 5.13
C GLN A 17 12.97 12.74 4.53
N ARG A 18 13.07 11.54 5.10
CA ARG A 18 13.93 10.47 4.57
C ARG A 18 13.52 10.04 3.18
N VAL A 19 12.21 9.88 2.93
CA VAL A 19 11.70 9.48 1.62
C VAL A 19 11.96 10.54 0.57
N VAL A 20 11.69 11.81 0.87
CA VAL A 20 11.93 12.94 -0.04
C VAL A 20 13.43 13.07 -0.39
N GLU A 21 14.32 12.93 0.60
CA GLU A 21 15.76 12.93 0.37
C GLU A 21 16.18 11.79 -0.57
N ALA A 22 15.70 10.57 -0.34
CA ALA A 22 16.01 9.42 -1.17
C ALA A 22 15.44 9.54 -2.60
N VAL A 23 14.27 10.15 -2.78
CA VAL A 23 13.69 10.46 -4.10
C VAL A 23 14.54 11.50 -4.84
N ARG A 24 14.95 12.57 -4.16
CA ARG A 24 15.82 13.59 -4.75
C ARG A 24 17.20 13.05 -5.13
N GLY A 25 17.70 12.07 -4.39
CA GLY A 25 18.97 11.38 -4.65
C GLY A 25 18.93 10.39 -5.83
N GLN A 26 17.78 10.19 -6.48
CA GLN A 26 17.69 9.27 -7.63
C GLN A 26 18.48 9.82 -8.82
N THR A 27 19.45 9.05 -9.27
CA THR A 27 20.15 9.30 -10.52
C THR A 27 19.37 8.69 -11.68
N VAL A 28 18.96 9.52 -12.61
CA VAL A 28 18.15 9.11 -13.76
C VAL A 28 18.83 9.46 -15.10
N PRO A 29 18.67 8.64 -16.15
CA PRO A 29 19.16 8.98 -17.48
C PRO A 29 18.33 10.11 -18.11
N GLU A 30 18.90 10.80 -19.11
CA GLU A 30 18.30 11.97 -19.78
C GLU A 30 16.88 11.73 -20.35
N TRP A 31 16.51 10.51 -20.64
CA TRP A 31 15.16 10.20 -21.14
C TRP A 31 14.08 10.22 -20.05
N ILE A 32 14.47 10.35 -18.76
CA ILE A 32 13.57 10.47 -17.61
C ILE A 32 13.59 11.91 -17.09
N GLU A 33 12.42 12.48 -16.98
CA GLU A 33 12.12 13.71 -16.23
C GLU A 33 11.09 13.38 -15.16
N PHE A 34 11.26 13.84 -13.94
CA PHE A 34 10.29 13.59 -12.89
C PHE A 34 10.03 14.81 -12.00
N GLU A 35 8.88 14.83 -11.39
CA GLU A 35 8.48 15.75 -10.33
C GLU A 35 8.04 14.95 -9.10
N LEU A 36 8.15 15.57 -7.94
CA LEU A 36 7.69 15.04 -6.66
C LEU A 36 6.46 15.83 -6.22
N VAL A 37 5.32 15.15 -6.06
CA VAL A 37 4.06 15.71 -5.57
C VAL A 37 3.83 15.15 -4.18
N VAL A 38 3.92 15.98 -3.15
CA VAL A 38 3.65 15.58 -1.77
C VAL A 38 2.34 16.19 -1.33
N VAL A 39 1.42 15.35 -0.86
CA VAL A 39 0.10 15.77 -0.38
C VAL A 39 0.03 15.60 1.13
N ASP A 40 0.01 16.71 1.85
CA ASP A 40 -0.23 16.77 3.28
C ASP A 40 -1.73 16.69 3.57
N ASP A 41 -2.16 15.60 4.18
CA ASP A 41 -3.57 15.32 4.52
C ASP A 41 -3.96 15.93 5.87
N GLY A 42 -3.54 17.19 6.12
CA GLY A 42 -3.93 17.95 7.32
C GLY A 42 -3.09 17.65 8.56
N SER A 43 -1.79 17.46 8.41
CA SER A 43 -0.86 17.22 9.54
C SER A 43 -0.76 18.38 10.50
N ASP A 44 -0.46 18.08 11.79
CA ASP A 44 -0.23 19.02 12.88
C ASP A 44 1.14 18.85 13.59
N ASP A 45 2.03 18.00 13.01
CA ASP A 45 3.36 17.66 13.53
C ASP A 45 4.51 18.50 12.94
N GLY A 46 4.21 19.58 12.20
CA GLY A 46 5.17 20.41 11.49
C GLY A 46 5.45 19.96 10.04
N THR A 47 4.76 18.93 9.55
CA THR A 47 4.91 18.43 8.16
C THR A 47 4.63 19.52 7.13
N TRP A 48 3.55 20.29 7.29
CA TRP A 48 3.19 21.34 6.35
C TRP A 48 4.20 22.49 6.32
N GLU A 49 4.64 22.95 7.48
CA GLU A 49 5.65 24.01 7.60
C GLU A 49 6.94 23.63 6.87
N TRP A 50 7.36 22.38 7.06
CA TRP A 50 8.53 21.85 6.37
C TRP A 50 8.28 21.74 4.86
N LEU A 51 7.17 21.17 4.39
CA LEU A 51 6.82 21.06 2.98
C LEU A 51 6.74 22.43 2.29
N SER A 52 6.14 23.42 2.96
CA SER A 52 6.04 24.79 2.45
C SER A 52 7.42 25.42 2.20
N SER A 53 8.41 25.11 3.06
CA SER A 53 9.78 25.55 2.87
C SER A 53 10.48 24.87 1.68
N GLN A 54 10.01 23.67 1.26
CA GLN A 54 10.53 22.92 0.10
C GLN A 54 9.89 23.31 -1.23
N SER A 55 8.74 24.01 -1.21
CA SER A 55 7.96 24.31 -2.43
C SER A 55 8.65 25.28 -3.41
N GLY A 56 9.78 25.90 -3.01
CA GLY A 56 10.63 26.69 -3.89
C GLY A 56 11.67 25.87 -4.67
N GLU A 57 11.86 24.61 -4.33
CA GLU A 57 12.81 23.73 -4.99
C GLU A 57 12.29 23.22 -6.33
N PRO A 58 13.14 23.18 -7.38
CA PRO A 58 12.73 22.69 -8.69
C PRO A 58 12.18 21.24 -8.61
N GLY A 59 11.03 21.04 -9.26
CA GLY A 59 10.43 19.71 -9.35
C GLY A 59 9.67 19.23 -8.11
N VAL A 60 9.47 20.08 -7.08
CA VAL A 60 8.65 19.76 -5.90
C VAL A 60 7.34 20.53 -5.95
N VAL A 61 6.23 19.80 -5.79
CA VAL A 61 4.86 20.32 -5.68
C VAL A 61 4.33 19.92 -4.31
N ALA A 62 4.12 20.89 -3.42
CA ALA A 62 3.47 20.68 -2.13
C ALA A 62 1.98 21.01 -2.24
N VAL A 63 1.14 20.11 -1.78
CA VAL A 63 -0.32 20.26 -1.75
C VAL A 63 -0.79 20.02 -0.32
N ARG A 64 -1.77 20.77 0.17
CA ARG A 64 -2.41 20.54 1.46
C ARG A 64 -3.91 20.38 1.29
N GLN A 65 -4.50 19.52 2.10
CA GLN A 65 -5.95 19.40 2.25
C GLN A 65 -6.31 19.23 3.73
N GLU A 66 -7.59 19.38 4.07
CA GLU A 66 -8.12 18.88 5.33
C GLU A 66 -8.10 17.37 5.34
N ASN A 67 -7.87 16.74 6.50
CA ASN A 67 -7.76 15.29 6.59
C ASN A 67 -9.01 14.60 6.03
N ALA A 68 -8.82 13.89 4.92
CA ALA A 68 -9.86 13.16 4.19
C ALA A 68 -9.43 11.71 3.86
N GLY A 69 -8.27 11.30 4.36
CA GLY A 69 -7.76 9.95 4.22
C GLY A 69 -6.89 9.71 2.98
N PRO A 70 -6.24 8.55 2.93
CA PRO A 70 -5.20 8.27 1.95
C PRO A 70 -5.70 8.19 0.50
N ALA A 71 -6.94 7.76 0.27
CA ALA A 71 -7.55 7.73 -1.07
C ALA A 71 -7.69 9.16 -1.63
N SER A 72 -8.28 10.07 -0.84
CA SER A 72 -8.46 11.47 -1.18
C SER A 72 -7.11 12.16 -1.42
N ALA A 73 -6.13 11.95 -0.54
CA ALA A 73 -4.79 12.51 -0.70
C ALA A 73 -4.10 12.03 -1.98
N ARG A 74 -4.23 10.74 -2.36
CA ARG A 74 -3.70 10.24 -3.63
C ARG A 74 -4.42 10.85 -4.83
N ASN A 75 -5.75 10.95 -4.80
CA ASN A 75 -6.53 11.59 -5.86
C ASN A 75 -6.10 13.04 -6.05
N ARG A 76 -5.93 13.78 -4.96
CA ARG A 76 -5.43 15.16 -4.99
C ARG A 76 -4.03 15.25 -5.57
N GLY A 77 -3.18 14.29 -5.28
CA GLY A 77 -1.85 14.18 -5.88
C GLY A 77 -1.91 13.92 -7.39
N VAL A 78 -2.84 13.09 -7.86
CA VAL A 78 -3.05 12.82 -9.31
C VAL A 78 -3.53 14.07 -10.04
N GLU A 79 -4.41 14.88 -9.43
CA GLU A 79 -4.86 16.15 -9.99
C GLU A 79 -3.71 17.16 -10.17
N ALA A 80 -2.78 17.21 -9.22
CA ALA A 80 -1.61 18.09 -9.28
C ALA A 80 -0.50 17.56 -10.21
N ALA A 81 -0.50 16.27 -10.52
CA ALA A 81 0.52 15.60 -11.31
C ALA A 81 0.50 16.01 -12.80
N ARG A 82 1.70 16.21 -13.38
CA ARG A 82 1.91 16.56 -14.80
C ARG A 82 2.55 15.42 -15.60
N GLY A 83 3.08 14.39 -14.91
CA GLY A 83 3.70 13.23 -15.53
C GLY A 83 2.69 12.35 -16.26
N ARG A 84 3.14 11.69 -17.33
CA ARG A 84 2.34 10.66 -18.02
C ARG A 84 2.25 9.39 -17.23
N ILE A 85 3.28 9.10 -16.42
CA ILE A 85 3.33 7.99 -15.48
C ILE A 85 3.24 8.57 -14.07
N VAL A 86 2.35 8.04 -13.27
CA VAL A 86 2.26 8.28 -11.84
C VAL A 86 2.97 7.13 -11.12
N VAL A 87 3.79 7.48 -10.13
CA VAL A 87 4.43 6.51 -9.23
C VAL A 87 3.95 6.83 -7.82
N PHE A 88 3.16 5.95 -7.23
CA PHE A 88 2.77 6.06 -5.82
C PHE A 88 3.87 5.50 -4.93
N LEU A 89 4.17 6.22 -3.88
CA LEU A 89 5.16 5.87 -2.88
C LEU A 89 4.64 6.19 -1.48
N GLY A 90 4.84 5.30 -0.51
CA GLY A 90 4.51 5.56 0.88
C GLY A 90 5.47 6.57 1.52
N ASP A 91 4.96 7.38 2.45
CA ASP A 91 5.74 8.38 3.20
C ASP A 91 6.75 7.77 4.20
N ASP A 92 6.69 6.46 4.40
CA ASP A 92 7.60 5.66 5.22
C ASP A 92 8.39 4.59 4.40
N THR A 93 8.32 4.71 3.07
CA THR A 93 8.87 3.74 2.11
C THR A 93 10.01 4.37 1.32
N VAL A 94 11.24 4.13 1.77
CA VAL A 94 12.47 4.76 1.22
C VAL A 94 12.94 4.03 -0.04
N PRO A 95 12.99 4.69 -1.22
CA PRO A 95 13.44 4.05 -2.45
C PRO A 95 14.96 3.85 -2.49
N GLU A 96 15.40 2.69 -2.97
CA GLU A 96 16.81 2.41 -3.23
C GLU A 96 17.29 3.07 -4.54
N PRO A 97 18.63 3.25 -4.75
CA PRO A 97 19.16 3.76 -6.00
C PRO A 97 18.69 2.94 -7.21
N GLY A 98 18.25 3.64 -8.28
CA GLY A 98 17.75 3.01 -9.50
C GLY A 98 16.28 2.57 -9.46
N TRP A 99 15.59 2.76 -8.34
CA TRP A 99 14.17 2.44 -8.17
C TRP A 99 13.28 3.07 -9.25
N LEU A 100 13.40 4.37 -9.48
CA LEU A 100 12.59 5.07 -10.47
C LEU A 100 12.88 4.60 -11.90
N VAL A 101 14.16 4.36 -12.19
CA VAL A 101 14.58 3.85 -13.51
C VAL A 101 13.94 2.48 -13.76
N ALA A 102 13.95 1.58 -12.77
CA ALA A 102 13.35 0.25 -12.89
C ALA A 102 11.85 0.30 -13.19
N HIS A 103 11.09 1.18 -12.53
CA HIS A 103 9.68 1.42 -12.86
C HIS A 103 9.50 1.89 -14.30
N LEU A 104 10.23 2.92 -14.73
CA LEU A 104 10.01 3.56 -16.01
C LEU A 104 10.53 2.74 -17.20
N GLU A 105 11.53 1.89 -16.99
CA GLU A 105 11.97 0.90 -18.01
C GLU A 105 10.84 -0.07 -18.37
N GLU A 106 10.08 -0.59 -17.40
CA GLU A 106 8.93 -1.47 -17.67
C GLU A 106 7.86 -0.76 -18.50
N HIS A 107 7.54 0.50 -18.17
CA HIS A 107 6.61 1.29 -18.98
C HIS A 107 7.13 1.56 -20.39
N ARG A 108 8.43 1.76 -20.57
CA ARG A 108 9.06 1.95 -21.88
C ARG A 108 8.98 0.67 -22.72
N LEU A 109 9.21 -0.47 -22.10
CA LEU A 109 9.26 -1.77 -22.80
C LEU A 109 7.86 -2.31 -23.13
N PHE A 110 6.90 -2.15 -22.23
CA PHE A 110 5.61 -2.85 -22.32
C PHE A 110 4.39 -1.92 -22.48
N GLY A 111 4.56 -0.60 -22.29
CA GLY A 111 3.46 0.37 -22.43
C GLY A 111 2.85 0.47 -23.83
N GLY A 112 3.56 0.05 -24.86
CA GLY A 112 3.04 -0.05 -26.23
C GLY A 112 2.05 -1.19 -26.47
N SER A 113 2.01 -2.18 -25.57
CA SER A 113 1.12 -3.36 -25.65
C SER A 113 -0.16 -3.22 -24.83
N GLY A 114 -0.49 -2.02 -24.39
CA GLY A 114 -1.64 -1.69 -23.54
C GLY A 114 -1.23 -1.10 -22.19
N PRO A 115 -2.20 -0.71 -21.34
CA PRO A 115 -1.91 -0.11 -20.05
C PRO A 115 -1.27 -1.14 -19.09
N VAL A 116 -0.17 -0.72 -18.45
CA VAL A 116 0.58 -1.54 -17.50
C VAL A 116 0.72 -0.78 -16.19
N ALA A 117 0.43 -1.42 -15.07
CA ALA A 117 0.91 -1.01 -13.76
C ALA A 117 2.16 -1.83 -13.40
N VAL A 118 3.11 -1.20 -12.72
CA VAL A 118 4.38 -1.84 -12.35
C VAL A 118 4.49 -1.83 -10.83
N LEU A 119 4.40 -3.01 -10.23
CA LEU A 119 4.63 -3.24 -8.80
C LEU A 119 6.12 -3.38 -8.54
N GLY A 120 6.67 -2.59 -7.63
CA GLY A 120 8.02 -2.75 -7.10
C GLY A 120 8.07 -3.70 -5.89
N TYR A 121 9.28 -4.03 -5.46
CA TYR A 121 9.53 -4.82 -4.25
C TYR A 121 9.74 -3.90 -3.05
N THR A 122 9.02 -4.16 -1.97
CA THR A 122 9.16 -3.47 -0.69
C THR A 122 9.62 -4.46 0.37
N SER A 123 10.69 -4.15 1.10
CA SER A 123 11.20 -4.94 2.20
C SER A 123 11.23 -4.12 3.50
N PHE A 124 11.41 -4.80 4.63
CA PHE A 124 11.76 -4.13 5.89
C PHE A 124 13.28 -3.92 6.02
N PRO A 125 13.74 -2.97 6.86
CA PRO A 125 15.16 -2.78 7.10
C PRO A 125 15.81 -4.07 7.61
N PRO A 126 16.99 -4.48 7.11
CA PRO A 126 17.68 -5.71 7.56
C PRO A 126 17.96 -5.74 9.07
N ALA A 127 18.14 -4.58 9.69
CA ALA A 127 18.42 -4.47 11.13
C ALA A 127 17.25 -4.90 12.04
N VAL A 128 16.03 -4.99 11.49
CA VAL A 128 14.81 -5.35 12.25
C VAL A 128 14.19 -6.66 11.75
N ASP A 129 14.99 -7.47 11.04
CA ASP A 129 14.53 -8.74 10.50
C ASP A 129 14.00 -9.67 11.62
N SER A 130 12.75 -10.08 11.48
CA SER A 130 12.09 -11.01 12.39
C SER A 130 11.23 -12.01 11.61
N PRO A 131 10.98 -13.22 12.17
CA PRO A 131 10.08 -14.19 11.54
C PRO A 131 8.69 -13.63 11.22
N PHE A 132 8.17 -12.73 12.07
CA PHE A 132 6.90 -12.07 11.85
C PHE A 132 6.94 -11.09 10.67
N LEU A 133 7.97 -10.22 10.61
CA LEU A 133 8.11 -9.26 9.50
C LEU A 133 8.30 -9.97 8.16
N ARG A 134 9.12 -11.03 8.12
CA ARG A 134 9.24 -11.87 6.92
C ARG A 134 7.92 -12.52 6.53
N PHE A 135 7.15 -13.03 7.51
CA PHE A 135 5.85 -13.61 7.25
C PHE A 135 4.87 -12.62 6.63
N ILE A 136 4.69 -11.43 7.20
CA ILE A 136 3.74 -10.43 6.66
C ILE A 136 4.19 -9.86 5.31
N ASN A 137 5.50 -9.80 5.05
CA ASN A 137 6.06 -9.29 3.80
C ASN A 137 5.88 -10.29 2.65
N GLU A 138 6.13 -11.56 2.90
CA GLU A 138 6.30 -12.56 1.84
C GLU A 138 5.05 -13.41 1.59
N TYR A 139 4.20 -13.61 2.62
CA TYR A 139 3.10 -14.59 2.55
C TYR A 139 1.70 -13.99 2.56
N GLY A 140 1.55 -12.70 2.24
CA GLY A 140 0.24 -12.11 1.89
C GLY A 140 -0.51 -11.39 3.01
N ALA A 141 0.07 -11.22 4.21
CA ALA A 141 -0.62 -10.48 5.27
C ALA A 141 -0.50 -8.94 5.10
N GLN A 142 0.59 -8.46 4.54
CA GLN A 142 0.81 -7.07 4.12
C GLN A 142 1.15 -7.01 2.64
N PHE A 143 2.13 -7.79 2.22
CA PHE A 143 2.51 -8.04 0.84
C PHE A 143 2.53 -9.55 0.60
N GLY A 144 2.77 -10.01 -0.62
CA GLY A 144 2.73 -11.44 -0.93
C GLY A 144 3.75 -11.81 -2.00
N TYR A 145 4.96 -11.28 -1.91
CA TYR A 145 5.94 -11.40 -3.00
C TYR A 145 6.33 -12.85 -3.32
N LEU A 146 6.36 -13.76 -2.33
CA LEU A 146 6.58 -15.19 -2.59
C LEU A 146 5.36 -15.91 -3.21
N LEU A 147 4.21 -15.26 -3.25
CA LEU A 147 2.99 -15.79 -3.88
C LEU A 147 2.87 -15.39 -5.36
N ILE A 148 3.85 -14.63 -5.88
CA ILE A 148 3.87 -14.23 -7.29
C ILE A 148 4.29 -15.44 -8.13
N GLU A 149 3.34 -15.99 -8.89
CA GLU A 149 3.56 -17.12 -9.80
C GLU A 149 4.05 -16.64 -11.16
N ASP A 150 3.41 -15.62 -11.74
CA ASP A 150 3.81 -14.99 -13.00
C ASP A 150 4.12 -13.50 -12.81
N PRO A 151 5.38 -13.08 -12.88
CA PRO A 151 5.75 -11.67 -12.74
C PRO A 151 5.25 -10.79 -13.89
N CYS A 152 4.79 -11.36 -14.98
CA CYS A 152 4.30 -10.65 -16.15
C CYS A 152 2.80 -10.31 -16.07
N SER A 153 2.06 -11.01 -15.20
CA SER A 153 0.59 -10.87 -15.09
C SER A 153 0.11 -11.19 -13.68
N LEU A 154 0.17 -10.20 -12.80
CA LEU A 154 -0.30 -10.34 -11.42
C LEU A 154 -1.81 -10.13 -11.34
N PRO A 155 -2.50 -10.83 -10.43
CA PRO A 155 -3.89 -10.54 -10.11
C PRO A 155 -4.05 -9.17 -9.43
N PHE A 156 -5.27 -8.62 -9.46
CA PHE A 156 -5.57 -7.26 -9.00
C PHE A 156 -5.17 -6.99 -7.54
N ASN A 157 -5.17 -7.99 -6.67
CA ASN A 157 -4.81 -7.87 -5.26
C ASN A 157 -3.31 -7.68 -4.98
N PHE A 158 -2.48 -7.59 -6.03
CA PHE A 158 -1.08 -7.18 -5.94
C PHE A 158 -0.86 -5.71 -6.28
N PHE A 159 -1.88 -4.88 -6.21
CA PHE A 159 -1.75 -3.45 -6.47
C PHE A 159 -1.51 -2.70 -5.14
N TYR A 160 -0.25 -2.47 -4.78
CA TYR A 160 0.13 -1.83 -3.50
C TYR A 160 0.62 -0.40 -3.73
N THR A 161 -0.18 0.61 -3.33
CA THR A 161 0.14 2.02 -3.51
C THR A 161 1.34 2.53 -2.70
N SER A 162 1.95 1.67 -1.90
CA SER A 162 3.24 1.97 -1.27
C SER A 162 4.42 1.93 -2.23
N ASN A 163 4.33 1.22 -3.39
CA ASN A 163 5.41 1.12 -4.38
C ASN A 163 4.87 0.61 -5.74
N ILE A 164 4.11 1.43 -6.44
CA ILE A 164 3.53 1.05 -7.74
C ILE A 164 3.49 2.23 -8.70
N SER A 165 3.62 1.96 -9.99
CA SER A 165 3.46 2.98 -11.03
C SER A 165 2.49 2.55 -12.11
N LEU A 166 1.79 3.54 -12.71
CA LEU A 166 0.85 3.31 -13.81
C LEU A 166 0.67 4.57 -14.66
N PRO A 167 0.14 4.46 -15.89
CA PRO A 167 -0.22 5.63 -16.68
C PRO A 167 -1.28 6.47 -15.98
N ARG A 168 -1.08 7.78 -15.88
CA ARG A 168 -2.05 8.73 -15.30
C ARG A 168 -3.43 8.62 -15.95
N SER A 169 -3.47 8.36 -17.25
CA SER A 169 -4.73 8.18 -18.00
C SER A 169 -5.61 7.04 -17.47
N GLN A 170 -5.04 6.04 -16.78
CA GLN A 170 -5.84 4.99 -16.15
C GLN A 170 -6.52 5.50 -14.87
N LEU A 171 -5.82 6.31 -14.08
CA LEU A 171 -6.43 6.98 -12.91
C LEU A 171 -7.55 7.93 -13.34
N GLU A 172 -7.35 8.71 -14.39
CA GLU A 172 -8.37 9.59 -14.96
C GLU A 172 -9.58 8.79 -15.49
N ARG A 173 -9.34 7.71 -16.26
CA ARG A 173 -10.38 6.85 -16.85
C ARG A 173 -11.29 6.25 -15.79
N PHE A 174 -10.72 5.77 -14.68
CA PHE A 174 -11.44 5.11 -13.59
C PHE A 174 -11.79 6.04 -12.43
N LYS A 175 -11.60 7.37 -12.59
CA LYS A 175 -11.91 8.40 -11.59
C LYS A 175 -11.16 8.20 -10.26
N GLY A 176 -9.91 7.71 -10.33
CA GLY A 176 -9.07 7.50 -9.18
C GLY A 176 -9.55 6.45 -8.18
N PHE A 177 -9.13 6.63 -6.94
CA PHE A 177 -9.48 5.77 -5.81
C PHE A 177 -10.81 6.22 -5.20
N ARG A 178 -11.61 5.27 -4.76
CA ARG A 178 -12.85 5.56 -4.01
C ARG A 178 -12.49 6.07 -2.62
N GLU A 179 -13.16 7.14 -2.19
CA GLU A 179 -12.92 7.81 -0.92
C GLU A 179 -13.86 7.30 0.21
N ASP A 180 -14.73 6.33 -0.10
CA ASP A 180 -15.65 5.71 0.86
C ASP A 180 -14.95 4.81 1.89
N PHE A 181 -13.69 4.45 1.64
CA PHE A 181 -12.90 3.61 2.53
C PHE A 181 -12.35 4.43 3.70
N PRO A 182 -12.66 4.08 4.95
CA PRO A 182 -12.31 4.91 6.12
C PRO A 182 -10.84 4.85 6.51
N ALA A 183 -10.05 3.97 5.89
CA ALA A 183 -8.64 3.76 6.20
C ALA A 183 -7.87 3.27 4.97
N ALA A 184 -6.53 3.29 5.08
CA ALA A 184 -5.62 2.74 4.05
C ALA A 184 -5.73 1.21 3.99
N ALA A 185 -6.82 0.71 3.43
CA ALA A 185 -7.06 -0.71 3.22
C ALA A 185 -8.16 -0.92 2.18
N TRP A 186 -7.84 -1.64 1.12
CA TRP A 186 -8.71 -2.04 0.01
C TRP A 186 -9.05 -0.95 -1.03
N GLU A 187 -8.83 0.33 -0.77
CA GLU A 187 -9.09 1.41 -1.72
C GLU A 187 -8.26 1.29 -3.00
N ASP A 188 -7.03 0.81 -2.85
CA ASP A 188 -6.10 0.57 -3.97
C ASP A 188 -6.42 -0.74 -4.71
N ILE A 189 -6.79 -1.77 -3.99
CA ILE A 189 -7.20 -3.06 -4.56
C ILE A 189 -8.54 -2.94 -5.29
N GLU A 190 -9.48 -2.15 -4.77
CA GLU A 190 -10.77 -1.85 -5.43
C GLU A 190 -10.56 -1.14 -6.76
N PHE A 191 -9.69 -0.11 -6.79
CA PHE A 191 -9.29 0.54 -8.03
C PHE A 191 -8.70 -0.46 -9.02
N ALA A 192 -7.78 -1.31 -8.55
CA ALA A 192 -7.13 -2.31 -9.40
C ALA A 192 -8.13 -3.34 -9.94
N TYR A 193 -9.11 -3.76 -9.14
CA TYR A 193 -10.18 -4.65 -9.57
C TYR A 193 -10.93 -4.09 -10.79
N ARG A 194 -11.39 -2.84 -10.71
CA ARG A 194 -12.06 -2.15 -11.84
C ARG A 194 -11.13 -2.02 -13.05
N ALA A 195 -9.90 -1.62 -12.83
CA ALA A 195 -8.97 -1.34 -13.91
C ALA A 195 -8.45 -2.61 -14.63
N VAL A 196 -8.23 -3.71 -13.89
CA VAL A 196 -7.81 -4.99 -14.45
C VAL A 196 -8.94 -5.63 -15.27
N ALA A 197 -10.20 -5.51 -14.81
CA ALA A 197 -11.37 -5.96 -15.57
C ALA A 197 -11.47 -5.28 -16.96
N GLU A 198 -10.91 -4.08 -17.10
CA GLU A 198 -10.88 -3.27 -18.32
C GLU A 198 -9.53 -3.28 -19.05
N GLY A 199 -8.66 -4.26 -18.72
CA GLY A 199 -7.43 -4.55 -19.44
C GLY A 199 -6.15 -3.91 -18.89
N LEU A 200 -6.15 -3.30 -17.70
CA LEU A 200 -4.91 -2.95 -17.01
C LEU A 200 -4.19 -4.24 -16.62
N ARG A 201 -2.93 -4.37 -16.98
CA ARG A 201 -2.08 -5.49 -16.56
C ARG A 201 -1.15 -5.03 -15.44
N ILE A 202 -0.99 -5.83 -14.40
CA ILE A 202 -0.04 -5.58 -13.33
C ILE A 202 1.18 -6.47 -13.56
N ARG A 203 2.38 -5.86 -13.58
CA ARG A 203 3.66 -6.54 -13.74
C ARG A 203 4.51 -6.32 -12.50
N TYR A 204 5.31 -7.31 -12.15
CA TYR A 204 6.25 -7.21 -11.02
C TYR A 204 7.65 -6.88 -11.50
N GLN A 205 8.25 -5.83 -10.93
CA GLN A 205 9.64 -5.43 -11.19
C GLN A 205 10.45 -5.45 -9.89
N PRO A 206 11.15 -6.56 -9.59
CA PRO A 206 11.88 -6.72 -8.33
C PRO A 206 13.08 -5.78 -8.16
N ARG A 207 13.55 -5.11 -9.23
CA ARG A 207 14.61 -4.09 -9.15
C ARG A 207 14.08 -2.72 -8.69
N ALA A 208 12.78 -2.47 -8.76
CA ALA A 208 12.14 -1.28 -8.21
C ALA A 208 12.00 -1.42 -6.69
N ARG A 209 13.12 -1.33 -5.97
CA ARG A 209 13.23 -1.68 -4.55
C ARG A 209 13.01 -0.49 -3.64
N THR A 210 12.29 -0.76 -2.56
CA THR A 210 12.09 0.19 -1.45
C THR A 210 12.24 -0.50 -0.10
N ILE A 211 12.51 0.29 0.94
CA ILE A 211 12.61 -0.16 2.33
C ILE A 211 11.53 0.54 3.16
N HIS A 212 10.64 -0.24 3.75
CA HIS A 212 9.53 0.23 4.58
C HIS A 212 9.98 0.40 6.03
N HIS A 213 10.14 1.62 6.48
CA HIS A 213 10.71 1.94 7.80
C HIS A 213 9.71 1.80 8.96
N HIS A 214 8.44 1.62 8.67
CA HIS A 214 7.43 1.38 9.70
C HIS A 214 7.41 -0.08 10.15
N CYS A 215 8.24 -0.40 11.14
CA CYS A 215 8.27 -1.74 11.72
C CYS A 215 7.07 -1.96 12.64
N VAL A 216 6.35 -3.04 12.41
CA VAL A 216 5.14 -3.39 13.15
C VAL A 216 5.33 -4.65 14.00
N GLN A 217 4.66 -4.67 15.14
CA GLN A 217 4.56 -5.86 15.99
C GLN A 217 3.25 -6.61 15.72
N PRO A 218 3.14 -7.92 16.01
CA PRO A 218 1.94 -8.71 15.78
C PRO A 218 0.66 -8.09 16.36
N ARG A 219 0.75 -7.52 17.57
CA ARG A 219 -0.41 -6.88 18.23
C ARG A 219 -0.89 -5.60 17.53
N THR A 220 0.03 -4.76 17.07
CA THR A 220 -0.31 -3.54 16.33
C THR A 220 -0.83 -3.89 14.95
N PHE A 221 -0.23 -4.89 14.32
CA PHE A 221 -0.67 -5.39 13.01
C PHE A 221 -2.05 -6.06 13.08
N CYS A 222 -2.41 -6.71 14.19
CA CYS A 222 -3.77 -7.22 14.42
C CYS A 222 -4.84 -6.11 14.37
N ARG A 223 -4.55 -4.90 14.91
CA ARG A 223 -5.47 -3.77 14.79
C ARG A 223 -5.64 -3.36 13.35
N ARG A 224 -4.54 -3.27 12.59
CA ARG A 224 -4.57 -2.98 11.15
C ARG A 224 -5.38 -4.02 10.38
N GLN A 225 -5.21 -5.32 10.69
CA GLN A 225 -6.00 -6.39 10.07
C GLN A 225 -7.51 -6.26 10.39
N ARG A 226 -7.87 -5.85 11.61
CA ARG A 226 -9.28 -5.60 11.97
C ARG A 226 -9.84 -4.41 11.16
N THR A 227 -9.09 -3.31 11.04
CA THR A 227 -9.48 -2.18 10.19
C THR A 227 -9.61 -2.60 8.72
N SER A 228 -8.68 -3.42 8.22
CA SER A 228 -8.78 -3.99 6.87
C SER A 228 -10.04 -4.85 6.70
N GLY A 229 -10.44 -5.61 7.71
CA GLY A 229 -11.71 -6.33 7.70
C GLY A 229 -12.94 -5.42 7.59
N HIS A 230 -12.96 -4.30 8.31
CA HIS A 230 -14.03 -3.30 8.16
C HIS A 230 -14.11 -2.74 6.74
N SER A 231 -12.99 -2.36 6.16
CA SER A 231 -12.94 -1.87 4.78
C SER A 231 -13.33 -2.95 3.76
N ALA A 232 -13.03 -4.22 4.05
CA ALA A 232 -13.46 -5.34 3.20
C ALA A 232 -14.99 -5.53 3.18
N ALA A 233 -15.71 -5.14 4.24
CA ALA A 233 -17.17 -5.15 4.23
C ALA A 233 -17.72 -4.15 3.20
N ILE A 234 -17.14 -2.94 3.13
CA ILE A 234 -17.49 -1.94 2.11
C ILE A 234 -17.18 -2.48 0.71
N PHE A 235 -16.03 -3.13 0.54
CA PHE A 235 -15.65 -3.70 -0.75
C PHE A 235 -16.62 -4.83 -1.17
N ALA A 236 -17.07 -5.68 -0.24
CA ALA A 236 -18.06 -6.72 -0.51
C ALA A 236 -19.45 -6.14 -0.88
N GLU A 237 -19.85 -5.04 -0.27
CA GLU A 237 -21.10 -4.34 -0.63
C GLU A 237 -21.02 -3.75 -2.03
N LEU A 238 -19.88 -3.15 -2.41
CA LEU A 238 -19.67 -2.58 -3.74
C LEU A 238 -19.55 -3.64 -4.83
N HIS A 239 -19.01 -4.82 -4.50
CA HIS A 239 -18.68 -5.91 -5.40
C HIS A 239 -19.07 -7.27 -4.80
N PRO A 240 -20.39 -7.61 -4.76
CA PRO A 240 -20.89 -8.84 -4.15
C PRO A 240 -20.27 -10.12 -4.73
N GLU A 241 -19.83 -10.09 -5.98
CA GLU A 241 -19.14 -11.20 -6.64
C GLU A 241 -17.79 -11.55 -6.00
N LEU A 242 -17.24 -10.66 -5.16
CA LEU A 242 -15.98 -10.86 -4.43
C LEU A 242 -16.17 -11.34 -2.98
N GLU A 243 -17.39 -11.63 -2.54
CA GLU A 243 -17.66 -12.05 -1.15
C GLU A 243 -16.80 -13.24 -0.70
N ASP A 244 -16.63 -14.24 -1.58
CA ASP A 244 -15.78 -15.41 -1.28
C ASP A 244 -14.30 -15.02 -1.19
N PHE A 245 -13.81 -14.18 -2.09
CA PHE A 245 -12.45 -13.65 -2.06
C PHE A 245 -12.17 -12.85 -0.79
N LEU A 246 -13.12 -12.02 -0.37
CA LEU A 246 -13.04 -11.20 0.83
C LEU A 246 -13.29 -12.00 2.12
N GLY A 247 -13.70 -13.26 2.00
CA GLY A 247 -13.87 -14.18 3.13
C GLY A 247 -15.20 -14.06 3.86
N VAL A 248 -16.24 -13.48 3.25
CA VAL A 248 -17.60 -13.40 3.82
C VAL A 248 -18.14 -14.80 4.12
N ALA A 249 -17.97 -15.76 3.21
CA ALA A 249 -18.37 -17.16 3.42
C ALA A 249 -17.71 -17.82 4.65
N ARG A 250 -16.56 -17.30 5.10
CA ARG A 250 -15.85 -17.80 6.30
C ARG A 250 -16.49 -17.34 7.62
N LEU A 251 -17.52 -16.47 7.57
CA LEU A 251 -18.17 -15.88 8.76
C LEU A 251 -19.20 -16.81 9.45
N GLY A 252 -19.36 -18.04 9.04
CA GLY A 252 -20.34 -18.99 9.59
C GLY A 252 -20.27 -19.27 11.11
N ARG A 253 -19.26 -18.74 11.85
CA ARG A 253 -19.16 -18.84 13.30
C ARG A 253 -19.51 -17.53 14.00
N PRO A 254 -20.17 -17.57 15.20
CA PRO A 254 -20.49 -16.37 15.96
C PRO A 254 -19.28 -15.49 16.23
N ILE A 255 -19.46 -14.18 16.20
CA ILE A 255 -18.37 -13.19 16.42
C ILE A 255 -17.73 -13.34 17.82
N ALA A 256 -18.51 -13.73 18.83
CA ALA A 256 -18.00 -13.99 20.19
C ALA A 256 -16.96 -15.11 20.20
N PHE A 257 -17.22 -16.20 19.44
CA PHE A 257 -16.26 -17.31 19.31
C PHE A 257 -14.98 -16.85 18.63
N ARG A 258 -15.07 -16.02 17.59
CA ARG A 258 -13.90 -15.46 16.90
C ARG A 258 -13.07 -14.57 17.79
N ARG A 259 -13.75 -13.71 18.59
CA ARG A 259 -13.07 -12.84 19.57
C ARG A 259 -12.31 -13.67 20.61
N LEU A 260 -12.90 -14.74 21.13
CA LEU A 260 -12.25 -15.62 22.09
C LEU A 260 -11.06 -16.36 21.47
N HIS A 261 -11.23 -16.91 20.27
CA HIS A 261 -10.17 -17.60 19.52
C HIS A 261 -9.00 -16.65 19.24
N ARG A 262 -9.28 -15.41 18.79
CA ARG A 262 -8.27 -14.37 18.60
C ARG A 262 -7.50 -14.07 19.88
N LEU A 263 -8.17 -13.98 21.03
CA LEU A 263 -7.53 -13.73 22.32
C LEU A 263 -6.58 -14.88 22.70
N ALA A 264 -7.01 -16.12 22.53
CA ALA A 264 -6.18 -17.30 22.81
C ALA A 264 -4.93 -17.33 21.89
N LEU A 265 -5.10 -17.09 20.58
CA LEU A 265 -3.97 -17.00 19.64
C LEU A 265 -3.04 -15.83 19.97
N GLY A 266 -3.59 -14.68 20.37
CA GLY A 266 -2.80 -13.51 20.78
C GLY A 266 -1.94 -13.78 22.03
N LEU A 267 -2.42 -14.60 22.96
CA LEU A 267 -1.61 -15.05 24.11
C LEU A 267 -0.47 -15.98 23.65
N LEU A 268 -0.74 -16.91 22.74
CA LEU A 268 0.29 -17.80 22.18
C LEU A 268 1.36 -17.00 21.41
N VAL A 269 0.96 -16.04 20.60
CA VAL A 269 1.89 -15.13 19.91
C VAL A 269 2.73 -14.35 20.91
N GLY A 270 2.11 -13.74 21.93
CA GLY A 270 2.82 -12.96 22.95
C GLY A 270 3.75 -13.78 23.83
N LEU A 271 3.46 -15.07 24.07
CA LEU A 271 4.37 -15.99 24.76
C LEU A 271 5.53 -16.40 23.86
N GLY A 272 5.24 -16.74 22.59
CA GLY A 272 6.25 -17.16 21.63
C GLY A 272 7.24 -16.06 21.27
N GLU A 273 6.82 -14.80 21.26
CA GLU A 273 7.72 -13.64 21.05
C GLU A 273 8.72 -13.45 22.21
N ARG A 274 8.34 -13.85 23.44
CA ARG A 274 9.24 -13.79 24.60
C ARG A 274 10.27 -14.94 24.62
N ILE A 275 10.01 -16.00 23.89
CA ILE A 275 10.85 -17.21 23.81
C ILE A 275 11.53 -17.25 22.43
N GLU A 276 12.23 -16.19 22.06
CA GLU A 276 13.00 -16.04 20.82
C GLU A 276 12.63 -17.01 19.66
N GLY A 277 11.75 -16.56 18.79
CA GLY A 277 11.63 -17.12 17.42
C GLY A 277 10.82 -18.40 17.24
N VAL A 278 10.02 -18.84 18.20
CA VAL A 278 9.32 -20.14 18.16
C VAL A 278 7.83 -20.03 17.79
N VAL A 279 7.35 -18.92 17.26
CA VAL A 279 5.95 -18.86 16.79
C VAL A 279 5.85 -19.43 15.38
N PRO A 280 5.19 -20.57 15.16
CA PRO A 280 5.00 -21.10 13.81
C PRO A 280 4.21 -20.13 12.93
N THR A 281 4.56 -20.02 11.66
CA THR A 281 3.88 -19.18 10.66
C THR A 281 2.36 -19.39 10.66
N ARG A 282 1.90 -20.64 10.83
CA ARG A 282 0.46 -20.97 10.89
C ARG A 282 -0.26 -20.32 12.08
N VAL A 283 0.44 -20.04 13.19
CA VAL A 283 -0.14 -19.35 14.37
C VAL A 283 -0.30 -17.88 14.06
N TYR A 284 0.71 -17.24 13.46
CA TYR A 284 0.59 -15.86 12.95
C TYR A 284 -0.56 -15.75 11.95
N GLN A 285 -0.61 -16.62 10.96
CA GLN A 285 -1.68 -16.65 9.96
C GLN A 285 -3.07 -16.75 10.63
N SER A 286 -3.26 -17.74 11.51
CA SER A 286 -4.54 -17.91 12.20
C SER A 286 -4.90 -16.72 13.08
N PHE A 287 -3.90 -16.11 13.75
CA PHE A 287 -4.13 -14.92 14.57
C PHE A 287 -4.59 -13.73 13.74
N LEU A 288 -3.89 -13.43 12.65
CA LEU A 288 -4.22 -12.31 11.77
C LEU A 288 -5.54 -12.54 11.04
N ASP A 289 -5.83 -13.76 10.60
CA ASP A 289 -7.11 -14.16 10.02
C ASP A 289 -8.28 -13.88 10.99
N GLN A 290 -8.14 -14.22 12.29
CA GLN A 290 -9.20 -13.91 13.25
C GLN A 290 -9.33 -12.42 13.50
N CYS A 291 -8.23 -11.63 13.46
CA CYS A 291 -8.29 -10.18 13.55
C CYS A 291 -9.10 -9.59 12.38
N TYR A 292 -8.79 -10.02 11.16
CA TYR A 292 -9.48 -9.62 9.93
C TYR A 292 -10.96 -10.00 9.95
N LEU A 293 -11.27 -11.26 10.22
CA LEU A 293 -12.66 -11.75 10.21
C LEU A 293 -13.54 -11.13 11.31
N VAL A 294 -12.95 -10.73 12.44
CA VAL A 294 -13.66 -9.93 13.45
C VAL A 294 -14.02 -8.56 12.87
N GLY A 295 -13.09 -7.90 12.21
CA GLY A 295 -13.33 -6.61 11.56
C GLY A 295 -14.37 -6.70 10.45
N LEU A 296 -14.29 -7.72 9.58
CA LEU A 296 -15.25 -7.95 8.51
C LEU A 296 -16.67 -8.18 9.04
N ALA A 297 -16.81 -9.01 10.09
CA ALA A 297 -18.12 -9.23 10.73
C ALA A 297 -18.67 -7.96 11.37
N GLU A 298 -17.83 -7.15 12.02
CA GLU A 298 -18.24 -5.88 12.60
C GLU A 298 -18.62 -4.86 11.51
N GLY A 299 -17.86 -4.79 10.41
CA GLY A 299 -18.16 -3.94 9.25
C GLY A 299 -19.51 -4.26 8.62
N LEU A 300 -19.76 -5.52 8.31
CA LEU A 300 -21.04 -5.96 7.73
C LEU A 300 -22.27 -5.76 8.64
N HIS A 301 -22.07 -5.60 9.96
CA HIS A 301 -23.17 -5.27 10.89
C HIS A 301 -23.43 -3.76 10.99
N SER A 302 -22.47 -2.93 10.55
CA SER A 302 -22.55 -1.47 10.62
C SER A 302 -23.01 -0.82 9.31
N LEU A 303 -23.02 -1.54 8.21
CA LEU A 303 -23.63 -1.18 6.91
C LEU A 303 -25.12 -1.47 6.92
#